data_b4a778ba105e9d0029d8837703e01c3c
#
_entry.id   b4a778ba105e9d0029d8837703e01c3c
#
_cell.length_a   1.000
_cell.length_b   1.000
_cell.length_c   1.000
_cell.angle_alpha   90.00
_cell.angle_beta   90.00
_cell.angle_gamma   90.00
#
_symmetry.space_group_name_H-M   'P 1'
#
loop_
_entity.id
_entity.type
_entity.pdbx_description
1 polymer ?
#
loop_
_entity_poly.entity_id
_entity_poly.type
_entity_poly.pdbx_seq_one_letter_code
_entity_poly.pdbx_strand_id
1 'polypeptide(L)'
;MTGGKSYEFYFSVPFHDLDPMHVVWHGNCIKYFDQARFGLFKECGIDLYRYSLDNKCFFPVTKTWTKHILPLYYADELICRATVREASIKIVIDFAIRRSIDEVICIKGQGEQVAVKHPEMETLLEIPFEVRSALGFGE
;
A
#
# COMPACT_ATOMS: atom_id res chain seq x y z
N MET A 1 -17.03 15.73 5.04
CA MET A 1 -15.65 15.41 4.87
C MET A 1 -15.47 14.07 4.17
N THR A 2 -14.70 14.04 3.18
CA THR A 2 -14.45 12.80 2.48
C THR A 2 -13.16 12.22 2.97
N GLY A 3 -13.22 11.01 3.41
CA GLY A 3 -12.03 10.28 3.71
C GLY A 3 -11.67 9.44 2.51
N GLY A 4 -10.42 9.16 2.37
CA GLY A 4 -9.99 8.18 1.40
C GLY A 4 -10.40 6.80 1.86
N LYS A 5 -10.44 5.87 0.94
CA LYS A 5 -10.77 4.48 1.23
C LYS A 5 -9.65 3.85 2.04
N SER A 6 -9.97 2.81 2.77
CA SER A 6 -8.98 2.04 3.51
C SER A 6 -9.28 0.56 3.39
N TYR A 7 -8.26 -0.23 3.71
CA TYR A 7 -8.35 -1.68 3.58
C TYR A 7 -7.42 -2.31 4.59
N GLU A 8 -7.82 -3.44 5.15
CA GLU A 8 -7.02 -4.17 6.12
C GLU A 8 -6.64 -5.52 5.55
N PHE A 9 -5.35 -5.77 5.50
CA PHE A 9 -4.78 -7.02 5.03
C PHE A 9 -4.32 -7.83 6.23
N TYR A 10 -4.92 -9.02 6.41
CA TYR A 10 -4.63 -9.90 7.54
C TYR A 10 -3.64 -10.98 7.11
N PHE A 11 -2.61 -11.21 7.91
CA PHE A 11 -1.61 -12.22 7.57
C PHE A 11 -0.85 -12.64 8.83
N SER A 12 -0.15 -13.77 8.75
CA SER A 12 0.77 -14.18 9.79
C SER A 12 2.17 -14.21 9.21
N VAL A 13 3.15 -13.99 10.07
CA VAL A 13 4.55 -13.90 9.64
C VAL A 13 5.07 -15.30 9.26
N PRO A 14 5.48 -15.50 8.00
CA PRO A 14 6.03 -16.80 7.61
C PRO A 14 7.49 -16.90 8.01
N PHE A 15 7.95 -18.14 8.24
CA PHE A 15 9.32 -18.38 8.65
C PHE A 15 10.34 -17.77 7.68
N HIS A 16 10.07 -17.87 6.40
CA HIS A 16 11.05 -17.41 5.38
C HIS A 16 11.18 -15.88 5.30
N ASP A 17 10.37 -15.13 6.03
CA ASP A 17 10.51 -13.68 6.05
C ASP A 17 11.43 -13.19 7.17
N LEU A 18 11.96 -14.12 8.00
CA LEU A 18 12.83 -13.75 9.11
C LEU A 18 14.26 -13.53 8.66
N ASP A 19 14.97 -12.69 9.39
CA ASP A 19 16.42 -12.48 9.18
C ASP A 19 17.20 -13.27 10.24
N PRO A 20 18.54 -13.20 10.23
CA PRO A 20 19.33 -13.95 11.21
C PRO A 20 19.06 -13.59 12.66
N MET A 21 18.43 -12.45 12.94
CA MET A 21 18.07 -12.06 14.30
C MET A 21 16.72 -12.62 14.73
N HIS A 22 16.10 -13.44 13.88
CA HIS A 22 14.82 -14.10 14.12
C HIS A 22 13.65 -13.14 14.21
N VAL A 23 13.76 -11.97 13.55
CA VAL A 23 12.66 -11.05 13.38
C VAL A 23 12.47 -10.84 11.89
N VAL A 24 11.31 -10.31 11.50
CA VAL A 24 11.05 -10.03 10.08
C VAL A 24 12.11 -9.07 9.57
N TRP A 25 12.74 -9.44 8.45
CA TRP A 25 13.70 -8.57 7.81
C TRP A 25 12.97 -7.30 7.37
N HIS A 26 13.56 -6.14 7.71
CA HIS A 26 12.87 -4.87 7.49
C HIS A 26 12.45 -4.64 6.03
N GLY A 27 13.19 -5.19 5.07
CA GLY A 27 12.81 -5.07 3.67
C GLY A 27 11.49 -5.74 3.34
N ASN A 28 11.07 -6.75 4.11
CA ASN A 28 9.81 -7.42 3.88
C ASN A 28 8.60 -6.56 4.25
N CYS A 29 8.79 -5.48 5.00
CA CYS A 29 7.69 -4.59 5.35
C CYS A 29 7.14 -3.90 4.12
N ILE A 30 8.00 -3.61 3.16
CA ILE A 30 7.58 -3.04 1.88
C ILE A 30 6.65 -4.03 1.16
N LYS A 31 6.98 -5.31 1.23
CA LYS A 31 6.14 -6.35 0.62
C LYS A 31 4.75 -6.38 1.28
N TYR A 32 4.69 -6.24 2.59
CA TYR A 32 3.41 -6.23 3.31
C TYR A 32 2.59 -4.99 2.92
N PHE A 33 3.26 -3.85 2.78
CA PHE A 33 2.61 -2.63 2.30
C PHE A 33 2.05 -2.86 0.89
N ASP A 34 2.82 -3.49 0.01
CA ASP A 34 2.37 -3.76 -1.35
C ASP A 34 1.14 -4.67 -1.37
N GLN A 35 1.12 -5.68 -0.52
CA GLN A 35 -0.03 -6.58 -0.44
C GLN A 35 -1.28 -5.82 0.02
N ALA A 36 -1.13 -4.94 1.00
CA ALA A 36 -2.25 -4.12 1.47
C ALA A 36 -2.68 -3.12 0.40
N ARG A 37 -1.72 -2.52 -0.30
CA ARG A 37 -2.00 -1.57 -1.39
C ARG A 37 -2.78 -2.25 -2.49
N PHE A 38 -2.31 -3.39 -2.94
CA PHE A 38 -2.95 -4.11 -4.02
C PHE A 38 -4.38 -4.51 -3.64
N GLY A 39 -4.55 -4.97 -2.40
CA GLY A 39 -5.87 -5.30 -1.88
C GLY A 39 -6.79 -4.10 -1.80
N LEU A 40 -6.25 -2.95 -1.41
CA LEU A 40 -7.01 -1.71 -1.35
C LEU A 40 -7.56 -1.33 -2.72
N PHE A 41 -6.70 -1.32 -3.74
CA PHE A 41 -7.15 -0.99 -5.10
C PHE A 41 -8.20 -1.98 -5.56
N LYS A 42 -7.98 -3.26 -5.32
CA LYS A 42 -8.92 -4.30 -5.74
C LYS A 42 -10.28 -4.14 -5.06
N GLU A 43 -10.27 -3.82 -3.77
CA GLU A 43 -11.49 -3.56 -3.03
C GLU A 43 -12.24 -2.37 -3.61
N CYS A 44 -11.52 -1.40 -4.16
CA CYS A 44 -12.11 -0.23 -4.81
C CYS A 44 -12.48 -0.49 -6.27
N GLY A 45 -12.36 -1.71 -6.72
CA GLY A 45 -12.76 -2.08 -8.08
C GLY A 45 -11.66 -1.93 -9.12
N ILE A 46 -10.41 -1.73 -8.69
CA ILE A 46 -9.29 -1.55 -9.61
C ILE A 46 -8.28 -2.68 -9.42
N ASP A 47 -8.18 -3.55 -10.42
CA ASP A 47 -7.10 -4.51 -10.49
C ASP A 47 -5.94 -3.81 -11.18
N LEU A 48 -4.87 -3.52 -10.44
CA LEU A 48 -3.77 -2.72 -10.97
C LEU A 48 -3.14 -3.31 -12.23
N TYR A 49 -3.02 -4.61 -12.28
CA TYR A 49 -2.46 -5.26 -13.45
C TYR A 49 -3.37 -5.10 -14.66
N ARG A 50 -4.67 -5.39 -14.49
CA ARG A 50 -5.67 -5.25 -15.55
C ARG A 50 -5.78 -3.82 -16.02
N TYR A 51 -5.80 -2.89 -15.05
CA TYR A 51 -5.89 -1.47 -15.38
C TYR A 51 -4.74 -1.04 -16.27
N SER A 52 -3.52 -1.53 -15.98
CA SER A 52 -2.36 -1.15 -16.79
C SER A 52 -2.47 -1.70 -18.20
N LEU A 53 -3.05 -2.88 -18.37
CA LEU A 53 -3.24 -3.45 -19.70
C LEU A 53 -4.32 -2.71 -20.48
N ASP A 54 -5.43 -2.41 -19.83
CA ASP A 54 -6.60 -1.82 -20.49
C ASP A 54 -6.42 -0.35 -20.81
N ASN A 55 -5.71 0.37 -19.95
CA ASN A 55 -5.60 1.83 -20.06
C ASN A 55 -4.18 2.32 -20.37
N LYS A 56 -3.23 1.40 -20.52
CA LYS A 56 -1.82 1.71 -20.76
C LYS A 56 -1.31 2.73 -19.76
N CYS A 57 -1.66 2.53 -18.49
CA CYS A 57 -1.29 3.41 -17.40
C CYS A 57 -0.99 2.57 -16.18
N PHE A 58 0.12 2.85 -15.51
CA PHE A 58 0.45 2.17 -14.28
C PHE A 58 0.92 3.19 -13.25
N PHE A 59 1.08 2.73 -12.01
CA PHE A 59 1.27 3.64 -10.88
C PHE A 59 2.53 3.25 -10.11
N PRO A 60 3.73 3.60 -10.63
CA PRO A 60 4.96 3.25 -9.94
C PRO A 60 5.09 3.98 -8.62
N VAL A 61 5.70 3.29 -7.65
CA VAL A 61 5.99 3.88 -6.36
C VAL A 61 7.21 4.77 -6.52
N THR A 62 7.08 6.04 -6.11
CA THR A 62 8.15 7.00 -6.23
C THR A 62 8.83 7.28 -4.89
N LYS A 63 8.12 6.99 -3.78
CA LYS A 63 8.67 7.28 -2.46
C LYS A 63 8.01 6.37 -1.44
N THR A 64 8.82 5.86 -0.52
CA THR A 64 8.30 5.08 0.60
C THR A 64 9.15 5.41 1.82
N TRP A 65 8.51 5.60 2.97
CA TRP A 65 9.24 5.65 4.22
C TRP A 65 8.60 4.69 5.21
N THR A 66 9.41 4.19 6.12
CA THR A 66 8.95 3.27 7.16
C THR A 66 9.53 3.69 8.49
N LYS A 67 8.77 3.45 9.55
CA LYS A 67 9.24 3.62 10.91
C LYS A 67 8.97 2.31 11.63
N HIS A 68 10.07 1.70 12.11
CA HIS A 68 10.00 0.41 12.80
C HIS A 68 10.01 0.66 14.29
N ILE A 69 8.85 0.44 14.92
CA ILE A 69 8.65 0.73 16.33
C ILE A 69 8.93 -0.50 17.18
N LEU A 70 8.40 -1.64 16.76
CA LEU A 70 8.60 -2.92 17.43
C LEU A 70 8.87 -3.98 16.39
N PRO A 71 9.70 -5.00 16.73
CA PRO A 71 9.97 -6.08 15.78
C PRO A 71 8.75 -6.98 15.58
N LEU A 72 8.72 -7.64 14.45
CA LEU A 72 7.69 -8.62 14.12
C LEU A 72 8.34 -10.01 14.21
N TYR A 73 7.65 -10.94 14.85
CA TYR A 73 8.19 -12.28 15.09
C TYR A 73 7.46 -13.36 14.31
N TYR A 74 8.09 -14.51 14.20
CA TYR A 74 7.49 -15.65 13.52
C TYR A 74 6.12 -15.95 14.09
N ALA A 75 5.18 -16.22 13.18
CA ALA A 75 3.81 -16.60 13.51
C ALA A 75 2.97 -15.48 14.15
N ASP A 76 3.52 -14.27 14.30
CA ASP A 76 2.70 -13.14 14.74
C ASP A 76 1.53 -12.96 13.78
N GLU A 77 0.32 -12.79 14.33
CA GLU A 77 -0.86 -12.46 13.55
C GLU A 77 -0.92 -10.95 13.42
N LEU A 78 -0.88 -10.47 12.19
CA LEU A 78 -0.73 -9.05 11.91
C LEU A 78 -1.83 -8.52 11.01
N ILE A 79 -2.07 -7.23 11.11
CA ILE A 79 -3.01 -6.53 10.25
C ILE A 79 -2.29 -5.31 9.68
N CYS A 80 -2.20 -5.24 8.36
CA CYS A 80 -1.64 -4.07 7.69
C CYS A 80 -2.80 -3.24 7.14
N ARG A 81 -3.00 -2.06 7.70
CA ARG A 81 -4.04 -1.15 7.24
C ARG A 81 -3.45 -0.16 6.26
N ALA A 82 -4.06 -0.06 5.10
CA ALA A 82 -3.70 0.93 4.08
C ALA A 82 -4.84 1.93 3.99
N THR A 83 -4.53 3.22 4.06
CA THR A 83 -5.53 4.29 3.98
C THR A 83 -5.07 5.31 2.96
N VAL A 84 -5.92 5.62 1.99
CA VAL A 84 -5.59 6.64 0.99
C VAL A 84 -5.68 8.00 1.64
N ARG A 85 -4.55 8.70 1.68
CA ARG A 85 -4.51 10.06 2.23
C ARG A 85 -4.79 11.10 1.16
N GLU A 86 -4.35 10.83 -0.06
CA GLU A 86 -4.48 11.78 -1.15
C GLU A 86 -4.51 11.03 -2.47
N ALA A 87 -5.33 11.51 -3.41
CA ALA A 87 -5.31 11.03 -4.79
C ALA A 87 -5.66 12.23 -5.66
N SER A 88 -4.62 12.95 -6.06
CA SER A 88 -4.75 14.15 -6.88
C SER A 88 -3.68 14.12 -7.95
N ILE A 89 -2.57 14.82 -7.74
CA ILE A 89 -1.40 14.76 -8.61
C ILE A 89 -0.69 13.41 -8.41
N LYS A 90 -0.75 12.90 -7.20
CA LYS A 90 -0.15 11.63 -6.83
C LYS A 90 -1.09 10.90 -5.89
N ILE A 91 -0.83 9.62 -5.70
CA ILE A 91 -1.56 8.82 -4.71
C ILE A 91 -0.65 8.69 -3.50
N VAL A 92 -1.19 9.05 -2.33
CA VAL A 92 -0.45 8.91 -1.07
C VAL A 92 -1.25 7.95 -0.18
N ILE A 93 -0.58 6.90 0.28
CA ILE A 93 -1.23 5.89 1.12
C ILE A 93 -0.45 5.78 2.43
N ASP A 94 -1.18 5.86 3.54
CA ASP A 94 -0.61 5.61 4.87
C ASP A 94 -0.76 4.14 5.19
N PHE A 95 0.29 3.56 5.78
CA PHE A 95 0.30 2.16 6.20
C PHE A 95 0.58 2.05 7.68
N ALA A 96 -0.08 1.11 8.32
CA ALA A 96 0.22 0.77 9.71
C ALA A 96 0.07 -0.74 9.88
N ILE A 97 1.09 -1.37 10.47
CA ILE A 97 1.06 -2.80 10.77
C ILE A 97 0.93 -2.93 12.29
N ARG A 98 -0.12 -3.62 12.73
CA ARG A 98 -0.37 -3.84 14.15
C ARG A 98 -0.56 -5.32 14.45
N ARG A 99 -0.25 -5.70 15.67
CA ARG A 99 -0.51 -7.06 16.13
C ARG A 99 -2.01 -7.23 16.39
N SER A 100 -2.54 -8.35 15.92
CA SER A 100 -3.97 -8.62 16.09
C SER A 100 -4.35 -8.81 17.56
N ILE A 101 -3.45 -9.41 18.35
CA ILE A 101 -3.79 -9.82 19.71
C ILE A 101 -3.97 -8.64 20.67
N ASP A 102 -3.19 -7.57 20.50
CA ASP A 102 -3.24 -6.43 21.40
C ASP A 102 -3.37 -5.10 20.67
N GLU A 103 -3.44 -5.13 19.34
CA GLU A 103 -3.58 -3.97 18.48
C GLU A 103 -2.46 -2.94 18.60
N VAL A 104 -1.31 -3.37 19.10
CA VAL A 104 -0.14 -2.49 19.22
C VAL A 104 0.46 -2.28 17.83
N ILE A 105 0.67 -1.02 17.46
CA ILE A 105 1.26 -0.68 16.18
C ILE A 105 2.76 -0.92 16.23
N CYS A 106 3.25 -1.76 15.33
CA CYS A 106 4.65 -2.13 15.28
C CYS A 106 5.42 -1.37 14.21
N ILE A 107 4.75 -1.07 13.10
CA ILE A 107 5.39 -0.40 11.96
C ILE A 107 4.41 0.60 11.37
N LYS A 108 4.92 1.77 11.02
CA LYS A 108 4.16 2.77 10.27
C LYS A 108 4.90 3.09 8.99
N GLY A 109 4.18 3.55 8.00
CA GLY A 109 4.82 3.96 6.78
C GLY A 109 3.89 4.74 5.89
N GLN A 110 4.45 5.18 4.76
CA GLN A 110 3.69 5.91 3.76
C GLN A 110 4.33 5.66 2.41
N GLY A 111 3.50 5.53 1.38
CA GLY A 111 3.98 5.36 0.02
C GLY A 111 3.35 6.38 -0.90
N GLU A 112 4.10 6.79 -1.93
CA GLU A 112 3.61 7.72 -2.94
C GLU A 112 3.76 7.08 -4.30
N GLN A 113 2.75 7.29 -5.15
CA GLN A 113 2.72 6.76 -6.51
C GLN A 113 2.28 7.86 -7.45
N VAL A 114 2.80 7.83 -8.68
CA VAL A 114 2.34 8.73 -9.74
C VAL A 114 1.71 7.87 -10.83
N ALA A 115 1.04 8.52 -11.78
CA ALA A 115 0.48 7.83 -12.94
C ALA A 115 1.42 8.01 -14.10
N VAL A 116 1.77 6.89 -14.77
CA VAL A 116 2.69 6.90 -15.89
C VAL A 116 2.03 6.21 -17.07
N LYS A 117 2.04 6.89 -18.20
CA LYS A 117 1.50 6.34 -19.44
C LYS A 117 2.58 5.55 -20.15
N HIS A 118 2.26 4.35 -20.57
CA HIS A 118 3.21 3.53 -21.33
C HIS A 118 2.64 3.20 -22.70
N PRO A 119 3.47 2.93 -23.69
CA PRO A 119 4.92 2.68 -23.62
C PRO A 119 5.80 3.93 -23.57
N GLU A 120 5.23 5.14 -23.67
CA GLU A 120 6.01 6.38 -23.71
C GLU A 120 6.74 6.67 -22.41
N MET A 121 6.25 6.11 -21.31
CA MET A 121 6.78 6.32 -19.98
C MET A 121 6.69 7.78 -19.56
N GLU A 122 5.55 8.39 -19.86
CA GLU A 122 5.28 9.79 -19.52
C GLU A 122 4.50 9.88 -18.23
N THR A 123 4.97 10.69 -17.29
CA THR A 123 4.24 10.94 -16.06
C THR A 123 3.07 11.87 -16.37
N LEU A 124 1.88 11.46 -15.96
CA LEU A 124 0.68 12.28 -16.14
C LEU A 124 0.65 13.38 -15.08
N LEU A 125 0.01 14.50 -15.43
CA LEU A 125 -0.10 15.65 -14.52
C LEU A 125 -0.92 15.32 -13.28
N GLU A 126 -1.86 14.39 -13.41
CA GLU A 126 -2.68 14.00 -12.27
C GLU A 126 -3.16 12.57 -12.44
N ILE A 127 -3.60 12.00 -11.35
CA ILE A 127 -4.15 10.65 -11.34
C ILE A 127 -5.45 10.66 -12.14
N PRO A 128 -5.69 9.67 -13.01
CA PRO A 128 -6.95 9.63 -13.79
C PRO A 128 -8.17 9.71 -12.89
N PHE A 129 -9.19 10.42 -13.37
CA PHE A 129 -10.39 10.68 -12.58
C PHE A 129 -11.05 9.42 -12.05
N GLU A 130 -11.17 8.39 -12.88
CA GLU A 130 -11.83 7.15 -12.44
C GLU A 130 -11.09 6.49 -11.28
N VAL A 131 -9.76 6.65 -11.24
CA VAL A 131 -8.97 6.10 -10.14
C VAL A 131 -9.13 6.97 -8.90
N ARG A 132 -9.05 8.30 -9.06
CA ARG A 132 -9.27 9.21 -7.93
C ARG A 132 -10.64 8.97 -7.31
N SER A 133 -11.65 8.84 -8.15
CA SER A 133 -13.02 8.61 -7.69
C SER A 133 -13.13 7.29 -6.93
N ALA A 134 -12.54 6.22 -7.47
CA ALA A 134 -12.57 4.91 -6.83
C ALA A 134 -11.91 4.94 -5.45
N LEU A 135 -10.87 5.75 -5.30
CA LEU A 135 -10.13 5.85 -4.03
C LEU A 135 -10.77 6.84 -3.05
N GLY A 136 -11.88 7.46 -3.41
CA GLY A 136 -12.60 8.35 -2.51
C GLY A 136 -12.28 9.83 -2.68
N PHE A 137 -11.64 10.20 -3.79
CA PHE A 137 -11.22 11.58 -4.05
C PHE A 137 -11.71 12.09 -5.41
N GLY A 138 -12.95 11.72 -5.78
CA GLY A 138 -13.48 12.01 -7.09
C GLY A 138 -14.05 13.41 -7.28
N GLU A 139 -13.75 14.32 -6.41
CA GLU A 139 -14.29 15.68 -6.50
C GLU A 139 -13.66 16.48 -7.60
#